data_251739c0553ec7ef591c04bc9b6b80b9
#
_entry.id   251739c0553ec7ef591c04bc9b6b80b9
#
_cell.length_a   1.000
_cell.length_b   1.000
_cell.length_c   1.000
_cell.angle_alpha   90.00
_cell.angle_beta   90.00
_cell.angle_gamma   90.00
#
_symmetry.space_group_name_H-M   'P 1'
#
loop_
_entity.id
_entity.type
_entity.pdbx_description
1 polymer ?
#
loop_
_entity_poly.entity_id
_entity_poly.type
_entity_poly.pdbx_seq_one_letter_code
_entity_poly.pdbx_strand_id
1 'polypeptide(L)'
;FLLLGLGMAIVLSLVIWLKVHPFLALIIAATVVSFSTPEKSLKSYAENYTQSQKDRGKMTDSSAKQFKDDFAKVSPMKRVVQEFGGGCAKVGLIIAFAALIGKCMLESGAASKVVMVIISLFGEKRVGLAFLCSGFILAVPVFFDTVFYLLIPIAVAMAHRTGGNYLLYVLCIVAGGTMAHSLVPPTPGPLLVAEEIGVDIGAMMIGGLGIGIFTVTFGYFYAKWASKKFKLSPPDLPDDRLSDEGYMPSTFMSFLPVILPVLLVTGGTLHGIFKLEGFEILKVLGDKNLALGISAMVAFFVLYRSCSGDKERLKNSSSDAFSSGAVIVIITAAGAAFGGVLKQ
;
A
#
# COMPACT_ATOMS: atom_id res chain seq x y z
N PHE A 1 26.29 12.49 -2.14
CA PHE A 1 25.28 13.50 -1.83
C PHE A 1 24.90 14.38 -3.03
N LEU A 2 25.85 14.79 -3.90
CA LEU A 2 25.54 15.60 -5.10
C LEU A 2 24.57 14.88 -6.06
N LEU A 3 24.79 13.59 -6.35
CA LEU A 3 23.90 12.80 -7.22
C LEU A 3 22.49 12.62 -6.62
N LEU A 4 22.39 12.46 -5.30
CA LEU A 4 21.11 12.43 -4.60
C LEU A 4 20.37 13.78 -4.77
N GLY A 5 21.06 14.90 -4.52
CA GLY A 5 20.50 16.24 -4.71
C GLY A 5 20.06 16.49 -6.15
N LEU A 6 20.89 16.12 -7.13
CA LEU A 6 20.57 16.21 -8.55
C LEU A 6 19.33 15.38 -8.92
N GLY A 7 19.30 14.13 -8.50
CA GLY A 7 18.18 13.22 -8.80
C GLY A 7 16.86 13.72 -8.19
N MET A 8 16.89 14.16 -6.92
CA MET A 8 15.71 14.75 -6.27
C MET A 8 15.25 16.04 -6.97
N ALA A 9 16.17 16.93 -7.35
CA ALA A 9 15.84 18.15 -8.07
C ALA A 9 15.17 17.86 -9.41
N ILE A 10 15.66 16.86 -10.16
CA ILE A 10 15.05 16.42 -11.42
C ILE A 10 13.64 15.91 -11.18
N VAL A 11 13.42 15.00 -10.22
CA VAL A 11 12.09 14.44 -9.94
C VAL A 11 11.12 15.55 -9.55
N LEU A 12 11.51 16.41 -8.59
CA LEU A 12 10.64 17.49 -8.13
C LEU A 12 10.31 18.49 -9.24
N SER A 13 11.31 18.87 -10.07
CA SER A 13 11.10 19.78 -11.18
C SER A 13 10.15 19.20 -12.23
N LEU A 14 10.35 17.93 -12.61
CA LEU A 14 9.50 17.26 -13.59
C LEU A 14 8.07 17.07 -13.10
N VAL A 15 7.88 16.70 -11.82
CA VAL A 15 6.54 16.44 -11.28
C VAL A 15 5.81 17.74 -10.96
N ILE A 16 6.46 18.70 -10.28
CA ILE A 16 5.80 19.90 -9.77
C ILE A 16 5.63 20.97 -10.87
N TRP A 17 6.70 21.27 -11.62
CA TRP A 17 6.67 22.37 -12.60
C TRP A 17 6.18 21.92 -13.97
N LEU A 18 6.71 20.80 -14.47
CA LEU A 18 6.38 20.28 -15.79
C LEU A 18 5.16 19.35 -15.78
N LYS A 19 4.64 18.97 -14.59
CA LYS A 19 3.49 18.06 -14.41
C LYS A 19 3.63 16.75 -15.19
N VAL A 20 4.88 16.27 -15.34
CA VAL A 20 5.19 15.00 -15.97
C VAL A 20 4.72 13.85 -15.07
N HIS A 21 4.24 12.77 -15.68
CA HIS A 21 3.80 11.59 -14.94
C HIS A 21 4.93 11.05 -14.04
N PRO A 22 4.68 10.72 -12.76
CA PRO A 22 5.71 10.31 -11.79
C PRO A 22 6.61 9.17 -12.27
N PHE A 23 6.06 8.20 -12.99
CA PHE A 23 6.83 7.12 -13.61
C PHE A 23 7.96 7.66 -14.50
N LEU A 24 7.62 8.56 -15.43
CA LEU A 24 8.62 9.14 -16.36
C LEU A 24 9.64 9.99 -15.61
N ALA A 25 9.21 10.78 -14.63
CA ALA A 25 10.10 11.60 -13.83
C ALA A 25 11.15 10.75 -13.09
N LEU A 26 10.72 9.64 -12.47
CA LEU A 26 11.60 8.73 -11.76
C LEU A 26 12.57 7.99 -12.69
N ILE A 27 12.11 7.51 -13.85
CA ILE A 27 12.98 6.83 -14.83
C ILE A 27 13.99 7.80 -15.45
N ILE A 28 13.59 9.02 -15.78
CA ILE A 28 14.50 10.05 -16.28
C ILE A 28 15.58 10.36 -15.22
N ALA A 29 15.17 10.59 -13.97
CA ALA A 29 16.10 10.85 -12.88
C ALA A 29 17.05 9.66 -12.65
N ALA A 30 16.53 8.42 -12.63
CA ALA A 30 17.34 7.21 -12.52
C ALA A 30 18.36 7.12 -13.66
N THR A 31 17.94 7.43 -14.88
CA THR A 31 18.81 7.42 -16.05
C THR A 31 19.93 8.45 -15.93
N VAL A 32 19.60 9.71 -15.62
CA VAL A 32 20.59 10.77 -15.44
C VAL A 32 21.58 10.43 -14.33
N VAL A 33 21.10 9.96 -13.18
CA VAL A 33 21.98 9.52 -12.07
C VAL A 33 22.86 8.38 -12.51
N SER A 34 22.32 7.36 -13.20
CA SER A 34 23.11 6.20 -13.66
C SER A 34 24.23 6.59 -14.63
N PHE A 35 23.98 7.53 -15.54
CA PHE A 35 24.99 8.06 -16.45
C PHE A 35 26.03 8.93 -15.73
N SER A 36 25.65 9.58 -14.65
CA SER A 36 26.52 10.47 -13.87
C SER A 36 27.30 9.74 -12.78
N THR A 37 27.03 8.45 -12.53
CA THR A 37 27.70 7.66 -11.48
C THR A 37 29.12 7.30 -11.90
N PRO A 38 30.17 7.71 -11.13
CA PRO A 38 31.57 7.41 -11.48
C PRO A 38 31.88 5.91 -11.37
N GLU A 39 32.80 5.42 -12.22
CA GLU A 39 33.22 4.02 -12.20
C GLU A 39 33.80 3.57 -10.85
N LYS A 40 34.45 4.49 -10.12
CA LYS A 40 34.98 4.23 -8.78
C LYS A 40 33.86 3.89 -7.79
N SER A 41 32.73 4.61 -7.86
CA SER A 41 31.55 4.32 -7.01
C SER A 41 30.96 2.96 -7.33
N LEU A 42 30.85 2.61 -8.61
CA LEU A 42 30.35 1.30 -9.05
C LEU A 42 31.20 0.14 -8.52
N LYS A 43 32.53 0.28 -8.56
CA LYS A 43 33.44 -0.73 -8.01
C LYS A 43 33.28 -0.86 -6.49
N SER A 44 33.22 0.27 -5.77
CA SER A 44 33.00 0.27 -4.33
C SER A 44 31.64 -0.34 -3.95
N TYR A 45 30.59 -0.03 -4.70
CA TYR A 45 29.28 -0.65 -4.51
C TYR A 45 29.33 -2.17 -4.70
N ALA A 46 29.95 -2.63 -5.80
CA ALA A 46 30.08 -4.07 -6.09
C ALA A 46 30.86 -4.81 -5.00
N GLU A 47 31.90 -4.21 -4.43
CA GLU A 47 32.65 -4.75 -3.30
C GLU A 47 31.79 -4.88 -2.04
N ASN A 48 31.13 -3.80 -1.63
CA ASN A 48 30.28 -3.77 -0.45
C ASN A 48 29.08 -4.73 -0.59
N TYR A 49 28.45 -4.76 -1.76
CA TYR A 49 27.34 -5.66 -2.05
C TYR A 49 27.75 -7.13 -1.95
N THR A 50 28.86 -7.51 -2.61
CA THR A 50 29.34 -8.89 -2.58
C THR A 50 29.76 -9.32 -1.20
N GLN A 51 30.40 -8.44 -0.41
CA GLN A 51 30.76 -8.73 0.98
C GLN A 51 29.50 -8.99 1.83
N SER A 52 28.51 -8.10 1.74
CA SER A 52 27.24 -8.27 2.46
C SER A 52 26.49 -9.56 2.07
N GLN A 53 26.53 -9.96 0.80
CA GLN A 53 25.90 -11.21 0.35
C GLN A 53 26.65 -12.46 0.82
N LYS A 54 27.99 -12.39 0.92
CA LYS A 54 28.82 -13.47 1.50
C LYS A 54 28.52 -13.62 3.00
N ASP A 55 28.48 -12.53 3.74
CA ASP A 55 28.20 -12.53 5.19
C ASP A 55 26.83 -13.14 5.50
N ARG A 56 25.88 -13.00 4.55
CA ARG A 56 24.54 -13.62 4.62
C ARG A 56 24.50 -15.07 4.07
N GLY A 57 25.61 -15.63 3.64
CA GLY A 57 25.69 -16.98 3.05
C GLY A 57 24.97 -17.15 1.70
N LYS A 58 24.68 -16.05 1.01
CA LYS A 58 23.92 -16.04 -0.25
C LYS A 58 24.80 -16.04 -1.51
N MET A 59 26.11 -15.87 -1.35
CA MET A 59 27.05 -15.76 -2.47
C MET A 59 28.36 -16.46 -2.15
N THR A 60 28.89 -17.25 -3.13
CA THR A 60 30.21 -17.90 -3.05
C THR A 60 31.30 -16.95 -3.50
N ASP A 61 32.59 -17.29 -3.21
CA ASP A 61 33.73 -16.46 -3.63
C ASP A 61 33.84 -16.33 -5.15
N SER A 62 33.55 -17.40 -5.87
CA SER A 62 33.58 -17.41 -7.33
C SER A 62 32.49 -16.52 -7.94
N SER A 63 31.27 -16.61 -7.45
CA SER A 63 30.16 -15.78 -7.92
C SER A 63 30.34 -14.30 -7.53
N ALA A 64 30.94 -14.02 -6.38
CA ALA A 64 31.25 -12.65 -5.96
C ALA A 64 32.30 -12.00 -6.86
N LYS A 65 33.35 -12.76 -7.26
CA LYS A 65 34.39 -12.26 -8.19
C LYS A 65 33.79 -11.96 -9.55
N GLN A 66 33.01 -12.90 -10.09
CA GLN A 66 32.32 -12.70 -11.36
C GLN A 66 31.40 -11.47 -11.34
N PHE A 67 30.59 -11.31 -10.28
CA PHE A 67 29.73 -10.14 -10.14
C PHE A 67 30.51 -8.82 -10.16
N LYS A 68 31.64 -8.72 -9.43
CA LYS A 68 32.49 -7.52 -9.40
C LYS A 68 33.05 -7.19 -10.81
N ASP A 69 33.55 -8.21 -11.54
CA ASP A 69 34.11 -8.02 -12.84
C ASP A 69 33.08 -7.61 -13.91
N ASP A 70 31.86 -8.08 -13.78
CA ASP A 70 30.79 -7.82 -14.74
C ASP A 70 30.01 -6.54 -14.42
N PHE A 71 29.79 -6.21 -13.14
CA PHE A 71 28.92 -5.10 -12.72
C PHE A 71 29.39 -3.73 -13.24
N ALA A 72 30.69 -3.46 -13.18
CA ALA A 72 31.26 -2.20 -13.66
C ALA A 72 31.14 -2.02 -15.19
N LYS A 73 31.00 -3.14 -15.93
CA LYS A 73 30.84 -3.13 -17.39
C LYS A 73 29.39 -3.00 -17.84
N VAL A 74 28.42 -3.10 -16.91
CA VAL A 74 27.00 -2.96 -17.24
C VAL A 74 26.72 -1.53 -17.68
N SER A 75 26.08 -1.36 -18.84
CA SER A 75 25.73 -0.03 -19.33
C SER A 75 24.77 0.69 -18.36
N PRO A 76 24.85 2.03 -18.26
CA PRO A 76 23.98 2.80 -17.34
C PRO A 76 22.49 2.49 -17.53
N MET A 77 22.01 2.42 -18.76
CA MET A 77 20.60 2.11 -19.03
C MET A 77 20.23 0.69 -18.62
N LYS A 78 21.11 -0.28 -18.79
CA LYS A 78 20.86 -1.67 -18.37
C LYS A 78 20.74 -1.77 -16.85
N ARG A 79 21.51 -0.99 -16.08
CA ARG A 79 21.38 -0.91 -14.61
C ARG A 79 19.99 -0.38 -14.20
N VAL A 80 19.51 0.68 -14.84
CA VAL A 80 18.14 1.21 -14.59
C VAL A 80 17.08 0.14 -14.87
N VAL A 81 17.21 -0.58 -16.00
CA VAL A 81 16.26 -1.65 -16.37
C VAL A 81 16.31 -2.82 -15.38
N GLN A 82 17.49 -3.20 -14.91
CA GLN A 82 17.65 -4.27 -13.92
C GLN A 82 17.03 -3.88 -12.57
N GLU A 83 17.28 -2.66 -12.10
CA GLU A 83 16.68 -2.17 -10.84
C GLU A 83 15.16 -2.03 -10.96
N PHE A 84 14.65 -1.57 -12.10
CA PHE A 84 13.21 -1.52 -12.38
C PHE A 84 12.59 -2.92 -12.38
N GLY A 85 13.18 -3.87 -13.10
CA GLY A 85 12.72 -5.26 -13.13
C GLY A 85 12.80 -5.92 -11.75
N GLY A 86 13.86 -5.65 -10.99
CA GLY A 86 14.01 -6.09 -9.60
C GLY A 86 12.91 -5.52 -8.69
N GLY A 87 12.57 -4.24 -8.86
CA GLY A 87 11.44 -3.61 -8.17
C GLY A 87 10.11 -4.30 -8.48
N CYS A 88 9.82 -4.54 -9.76
CA CYS A 88 8.62 -5.29 -10.17
C CYS A 88 8.58 -6.70 -9.56
N ALA A 89 9.68 -7.42 -9.57
CA ALA A 89 9.75 -8.79 -9.03
C ALA A 89 9.52 -8.83 -7.51
N LYS A 90 10.00 -7.83 -6.77
CA LYS A 90 9.87 -7.76 -5.31
C LYS A 90 8.43 -7.49 -4.84
N VAL A 91 7.73 -6.56 -5.49
CA VAL A 91 6.47 -6.02 -4.97
C VAL A 91 5.29 -6.06 -5.95
N GLY A 92 5.53 -6.36 -7.22
CA GLY A 92 4.51 -6.23 -8.26
C GLY A 92 3.28 -7.11 -8.02
N LEU A 93 3.47 -8.39 -7.69
CA LEU A 93 2.38 -9.33 -7.45
C LEU A 93 1.57 -8.96 -6.19
N ILE A 94 2.26 -8.51 -5.14
CA ILE A 94 1.65 -8.08 -3.89
C ILE A 94 0.73 -6.87 -4.12
N ILE A 95 1.22 -5.86 -4.85
CA ILE A 95 0.46 -4.65 -5.17
C ILE A 95 -0.74 -5.00 -6.08
N ALA A 96 -0.56 -5.90 -7.05
CA ALA A 96 -1.65 -6.33 -7.91
C ALA A 96 -2.78 -7.02 -7.13
N PHE A 97 -2.45 -7.90 -6.18
CA PHE A 97 -3.45 -8.51 -5.29
C PHE A 97 -4.10 -7.49 -4.36
N ALA A 98 -3.35 -6.56 -3.79
CA ALA A 98 -3.91 -5.49 -2.96
C ALA A 98 -4.89 -4.60 -3.76
N ALA A 99 -4.54 -4.24 -5.00
CA ALA A 99 -5.43 -3.49 -5.89
C ALA A 99 -6.73 -4.27 -6.19
N LEU A 100 -6.61 -5.59 -6.44
CA LEU A 100 -7.76 -6.45 -6.68
C LEU A 100 -8.66 -6.54 -5.44
N ILE A 101 -8.09 -6.73 -4.25
CA ILE A 101 -8.83 -6.74 -2.98
C ILE A 101 -9.60 -5.42 -2.82
N GLY A 102 -8.91 -4.29 -2.97
CA GLY A 102 -9.51 -2.96 -2.80
C GLY A 102 -10.68 -2.72 -3.75
N LYS A 103 -10.50 -2.98 -5.04
CA LYS A 103 -11.54 -2.79 -6.06
C LYS A 103 -12.73 -3.75 -5.84
N CYS A 104 -12.46 -5.03 -5.56
CA CYS A 104 -13.51 -6.00 -5.28
C CYS A 104 -14.34 -5.62 -4.05
N MET A 105 -13.70 -5.13 -2.98
CA MET A 105 -14.40 -4.69 -1.79
C MET A 105 -15.26 -3.45 -2.04
N LEU A 106 -14.78 -2.52 -2.88
CA LEU A 106 -15.53 -1.33 -3.26
C LEU A 106 -16.78 -1.70 -4.06
N GLU A 107 -16.60 -2.43 -5.15
CA GLU A 107 -17.66 -2.79 -6.10
C GLU A 107 -18.71 -3.76 -5.54
N SER A 108 -18.31 -4.60 -4.59
CA SER A 108 -19.23 -5.55 -3.92
C SER A 108 -20.04 -4.93 -2.79
N GLY A 109 -19.76 -3.66 -2.40
CA GLY A 109 -20.33 -3.05 -1.21
C GLY A 109 -19.74 -3.55 0.12
N ALA A 110 -18.74 -4.45 0.09
CA ALA A 110 -18.11 -4.97 1.30
C ALA A 110 -17.44 -3.87 2.13
N ALA A 111 -16.75 -2.93 1.48
CA ALA A 111 -16.11 -1.81 2.17
C ALA A 111 -17.15 -0.91 2.86
N SER A 112 -18.26 -0.60 2.19
CA SER A 112 -19.38 0.16 2.80
C SER A 112 -19.97 -0.59 4.00
N LYS A 113 -20.12 -1.93 3.89
CA LYS A 113 -20.61 -2.76 5.01
C LYS A 113 -19.69 -2.70 6.23
N VAL A 114 -18.36 -2.79 6.02
CA VAL A 114 -17.37 -2.63 7.10
C VAL A 114 -17.56 -1.30 7.82
N VAL A 115 -17.68 -0.20 7.08
CA VAL A 115 -17.88 1.15 7.65
C VAL A 115 -19.16 1.23 8.46
N MET A 116 -20.28 0.74 7.91
CA MET A 116 -21.58 0.79 8.62
C MET A 116 -21.56 -0.04 9.90
N VAL A 117 -20.91 -1.20 9.90
CA VAL A 117 -20.76 -2.00 11.11
C VAL A 117 -19.94 -1.24 12.16
N ILE A 118 -18.81 -0.64 11.76
CA ILE A 118 -17.98 0.14 12.67
C ILE A 118 -18.76 1.35 13.22
N ILE A 119 -19.49 2.08 12.38
CA ILE A 119 -20.35 3.20 12.84
C ILE A 119 -21.41 2.70 13.84
N SER A 120 -22.03 1.55 13.58
CA SER A 120 -23.03 0.99 14.50
C SER A 120 -22.45 0.60 15.86
N LEU A 121 -21.20 0.12 15.90
CA LEU A 121 -20.49 -0.24 17.13
C LEU A 121 -20.13 0.99 17.99
N PHE A 122 -19.70 2.09 17.38
CA PHE A 122 -19.34 3.32 18.09
C PHE A 122 -20.54 4.19 18.43
N GLY A 123 -21.63 4.05 17.68
CA GLY A 123 -22.84 4.85 17.81
C GLY A 123 -22.69 6.30 17.29
N GLU A 124 -23.81 7.00 17.16
CA GLU A 124 -23.87 8.33 16.54
C GLU A 124 -23.07 9.41 17.31
N LYS A 125 -22.84 9.22 18.60
CA LYS A 125 -22.06 10.17 19.42
C LYS A 125 -20.54 10.12 19.13
N ARG A 126 -20.06 9.04 18.54
CA ARG A 126 -18.61 8.79 18.31
C ARG A 126 -18.27 8.52 16.84
N VAL A 127 -19.05 9.09 15.93
CA VAL A 127 -18.88 8.90 14.47
C VAL A 127 -17.46 9.26 14.00
N GLY A 128 -16.83 10.29 14.58
CA GLY A 128 -15.44 10.63 14.25
C GLY A 128 -14.46 9.48 14.54
N LEU A 129 -14.62 8.79 15.68
CA LEU A 129 -13.81 7.59 15.97
C LEU A 129 -14.14 6.43 15.03
N ALA A 130 -15.41 6.27 14.68
CA ALA A 130 -15.79 5.25 13.70
C ALA A 130 -15.12 5.49 12.34
N PHE A 131 -15.07 6.73 11.85
CA PHE A 131 -14.37 7.07 10.61
C PHE A 131 -12.86 6.89 10.72
N LEU A 132 -12.25 7.24 11.86
CA LEU A 132 -10.83 6.99 12.12
C LEU A 132 -10.50 5.50 12.01
N CYS A 133 -11.26 4.66 12.71
CA CYS A 133 -11.08 3.20 12.70
C CYS A 133 -11.37 2.61 11.32
N SER A 134 -12.45 3.05 10.65
CA SER A 134 -12.79 2.58 9.30
C SER A 134 -11.70 2.94 8.29
N GLY A 135 -11.20 4.18 8.32
CA GLY A 135 -10.10 4.62 7.48
C GLY A 135 -8.84 3.79 7.73
N PHE A 136 -8.49 3.57 9.00
CA PHE A 136 -7.30 2.78 9.36
C PHE A 136 -7.43 1.31 8.92
N ILE A 137 -8.55 0.66 9.22
CA ILE A 137 -8.75 -0.77 8.91
C ILE A 137 -8.81 -1.00 7.40
N LEU A 138 -9.57 -0.18 6.67
CA LEU A 138 -9.72 -0.34 5.23
C LEU A 138 -8.44 0.02 4.47
N ALA A 139 -7.67 0.99 4.92
CA ALA A 139 -6.45 1.40 4.23
C ALA A 139 -5.27 0.43 4.40
N VAL A 140 -5.42 -0.66 5.16
CA VAL A 140 -4.41 -1.73 5.20
C VAL A 140 -4.34 -2.46 3.85
N PRO A 141 -5.42 -3.08 3.32
CA PRO A 141 -5.38 -3.75 2.02
C PRO A 141 -5.81 -2.84 0.85
N VAL A 142 -6.43 -1.69 1.11
CA VAL A 142 -7.00 -0.79 0.10
C VAL A 142 -6.20 0.51 0.05
N PHE A 143 -5.95 1.03 -1.14
CA PHE A 143 -5.25 2.30 -1.29
C PHE A 143 -6.04 3.46 -0.66
N PHE A 144 -5.32 4.39 -0.05
CA PHE A 144 -5.91 5.49 0.71
C PHE A 144 -6.88 6.35 -0.11
N ASP A 145 -6.56 6.67 -1.35
CA ASP A 145 -7.42 7.44 -2.25
C ASP A 145 -8.78 6.77 -2.43
N THR A 146 -8.80 5.46 -2.67
CA THR A 146 -10.02 4.66 -2.80
C THR A 146 -10.84 4.68 -1.51
N VAL A 147 -10.19 4.48 -0.36
CA VAL A 147 -10.84 4.55 0.96
C VAL A 147 -11.41 5.95 1.21
N PHE A 148 -10.65 6.99 0.86
CA PHE A 148 -11.09 8.37 1.02
C PHE A 148 -12.35 8.67 0.19
N TYR A 149 -12.33 8.34 -1.10
CA TYR A 149 -13.47 8.53 -1.99
C TYR A 149 -14.71 7.74 -1.56
N LEU A 150 -14.53 6.56 -0.95
CA LEU A 150 -15.63 5.78 -0.39
C LEU A 150 -16.22 6.43 0.86
N LEU A 151 -15.36 6.91 1.78
CA LEU A 151 -15.79 7.37 3.10
C LEU A 151 -16.36 8.80 3.08
N ILE A 152 -15.94 9.66 2.16
CA ILE A 152 -16.40 11.05 2.11
C ILE A 152 -17.92 11.16 1.91
N PRO A 153 -18.57 10.47 0.96
CA PRO A 153 -20.02 10.52 0.83
C PRO A 153 -20.75 10.06 2.10
N ILE A 154 -20.23 9.01 2.76
CA ILE A 154 -20.78 8.52 4.03
C ILE A 154 -20.62 9.58 5.14
N ALA A 155 -19.48 10.28 5.18
CA ALA A 155 -19.23 11.35 6.14
C ALA A 155 -20.18 12.55 5.92
N VAL A 156 -20.46 12.90 4.66
CA VAL A 156 -21.47 13.93 4.31
C VAL A 156 -22.84 13.51 4.82
N ALA A 157 -23.29 12.31 4.48
CA ALA A 157 -24.59 11.79 4.92
C ALA A 157 -24.72 11.74 6.45
N MET A 158 -23.66 11.29 7.14
CA MET A 158 -23.64 11.24 8.60
C MET A 158 -23.62 12.64 9.23
N ALA A 159 -22.95 13.62 8.60
CA ALA A 159 -22.98 15.00 9.10
C ALA A 159 -24.38 15.62 9.01
N HIS A 160 -25.09 15.40 7.91
CA HIS A 160 -26.49 15.83 7.76
C HIS A 160 -27.41 15.12 8.75
N ARG A 161 -27.26 13.80 8.90
CA ARG A 161 -28.11 12.98 9.78
C ARG A 161 -27.95 13.32 11.26
N THR A 162 -26.71 13.53 11.71
CA THR A 162 -26.40 13.70 13.14
C THR A 162 -26.23 15.15 13.55
N GLY A 163 -26.22 16.10 12.60
CA GLY A 163 -25.82 17.49 12.86
C GLY A 163 -24.36 17.62 13.33
N GLY A 164 -23.55 16.57 13.11
CA GLY A 164 -22.17 16.48 13.60
C GLY A 164 -21.17 17.32 12.79
N ASN A 165 -19.95 17.38 13.30
CA ASN A 165 -18.89 18.18 12.72
C ASN A 165 -18.26 17.47 11.52
N TYR A 166 -18.64 17.91 10.30
CA TYR A 166 -18.14 17.34 9.05
C TYR A 166 -16.60 17.38 8.94
N LEU A 167 -15.96 18.50 9.35
CA LEU A 167 -14.50 18.62 9.33
C LEU A 167 -13.83 17.56 10.22
N LEU A 168 -14.41 17.27 11.40
CA LEU A 168 -13.91 16.20 12.26
C LEU A 168 -13.93 14.85 11.54
N TYR A 169 -15.03 14.56 10.82
CA TYR A 169 -15.17 13.28 10.11
C TYR A 169 -14.13 13.15 9.00
N VAL A 170 -13.97 14.19 8.18
CA VAL A 170 -12.96 14.22 7.11
C VAL A 170 -11.55 14.05 7.66
N LEU A 171 -11.18 14.81 8.71
CA LEU A 171 -9.84 14.71 9.31
C LEU A 171 -9.60 13.35 9.96
N CYS A 172 -10.61 12.72 10.54
CA CYS A 172 -10.51 11.36 11.08
C CYS A 172 -10.28 10.32 9.96
N ILE A 173 -10.99 10.43 8.83
CA ILE A 173 -10.76 9.58 7.65
C ILE A 173 -9.33 9.73 7.15
N VAL A 174 -8.86 10.96 6.99
CA VAL A 174 -7.49 11.26 6.54
C VAL A 174 -6.47 10.69 7.53
N ALA A 175 -6.62 10.95 8.82
CA ALA A 175 -5.68 10.47 9.84
C ALA A 175 -5.62 8.93 9.88
N GLY A 176 -6.78 8.24 9.90
CA GLY A 176 -6.83 6.79 9.90
C GLY A 176 -6.23 6.19 8.64
N GLY A 177 -6.69 6.65 7.48
CA GLY A 177 -6.29 6.10 6.19
C GLY A 177 -4.82 6.35 5.85
N THR A 178 -4.32 7.58 6.05
CA THR A 178 -2.91 7.91 5.73
C THR A 178 -1.93 7.20 6.64
N MET A 179 -2.25 7.04 7.94
CA MET A 179 -1.36 6.34 8.86
C MET A 179 -1.25 4.85 8.53
N ALA A 180 -2.37 4.16 8.27
CA ALA A 180 -2.31 2.77 7.83
C ALA A 180 -1.56 2.64 6.50
N HIS A 181 -1.88 3.48 5.52
CA HIS A 181 -1.25 3.45 4.21
C HIS A 181 0.27 3.71 4.25
N SER A 182 0.73 4.54 5.17
CA SER A 182 2.15 4.90 5.28
C SER A 182 2.98 3.96 6.15
N LEU A 183 2.34 3.17 7.04
CA LEU A 183 3.04 2.37 8.04
C LEU A 183 2.86 0.86 7.86
N VAL A 184 1.76 0.43 7.24
CA VAL A 184 1.39 -1.00 7.23
C VAL A 184 1.45 -1.56 5.81
N PRO A 185 2.33 -2.57 5.54
CA PRO A 185 2.22 -3.36 4.32
C PRO A 185 0.81 -4.01 4.19
N PRO A 186 0.32 -4.29 2.97
CA PRO A 186 1.00 -4.36 1.68
C PRO A 186 1.03 -3.07 0.86
N THR A 187 0.81 -1.91 1.48
CA THR A 187 0.93 -0.64 0.75
C THR A 187 2.35 -0.42 0.23
N PRO A 188 2.52 0.23 -0.94
CA PRO A 188 3.80 0.27 -1.66
C PRO A 188 4.98 0.84 -0.87
N GLY A 189 4.74 1.91 -0.08
CA GLY A 189 5.78 2.57 0.70
C GLY A 189 6.43 1.64 1.73
N PRO A 190 5.68 1.20 2.75
CA PRO A 190 6.21 0.28 3.78
C PRO A 190 6.72 -1.04 3.19
N LEU A 191 6.07 -1.54 2.13
CA LEU A 191 6.49 -2.77 1.47
C LEU A 191 7.90 -2.63 0.86
N LEU A 192 8.17 -1.55 0.13
CA LEU A 192 9.50 -1.28 -0.42
C LEU A 192 10.53 -1.06 0.68
N VAL A 193 10.19 -0.33 1.73
CA VAL A 193 11.09 -0.10 2.86
C VAL A 193 11.46 -1.44 3.50
N ALA A 194 10.49 -2.31 3.82
CA ALA A 194 10.76 -3.62 4.40
C ALA A 194 11.71 -4.46 3.52
N GLU A 195 11.47 -4.51 2.21
CA GLU A 195 12.34 -5.23 1.26
C GLU A 195 13.75 -4.65 1.19
N GLU A 196 13.89 -3.32 1.19
CA GLU A 196 15.19 -2.65 1.05
C GLU A 196 16.06 -2.74 2.30
N ILE A 197 15.47 -2.68 3.50
CA ILE A 197 16.20 -2.85 4.75
C ILE A 197 16.29 -4.31 5.20
N GLY A 198 15.64 -5.24 4.47
CA GLY A 198 15.68 -6.67 4.74
C GLY A 198 14.92 -7.10 6.00
N VAL A 199 13.85 -6.36 6.36
CA VAL A 199 12.94 -6.70 7.47
C VAL A 199 11.82 -7.59 6.95
N ASP A 200 11.45 -8.58 7.76
CA ASP A 200 10.30 -9.44 7.48
C ASP A 200 9.00 -8.62 7.39
N ILE A 201 8.19 -8.88 6.36
CA ILE A 201 6.99 -8.09 6.09
C ILE A 201 5.95 -8.22 7.19
N GLY A 202 5.80 -9.39 7.79
CA GLY A 202 4.90 -9.57 8.93
C GLY A 202 5.38 -8.84 10.16
N ALA A 203 6.70 -8.81 10.44
CA ALA A 203 7.27 -7.99 11.50
C ALA A 203 7.00 -6.49 11.24
N MET A 204 7.16 -6.04 9.98
CA MET A 204 6.81 -4.67 9.57
C MET A 204 5.31 -4.39 9.74
N MET A 205 4.43 -5.36 9.44
CA MET A 205 2.98 -5.23 9.67
C MET A 205 2.66 -5.08 11.16
N ILE A 206 3.22 -5.92 12.02
CA ILE A 206 3.00 -5.86 13.48
C ILE A 206 3.48 -4.52 14.04
N GLY A 207 4.70 -4.11 13.70
CA GLY A 207 5.26 -2.84 14.12
C GLY A 207 4.47 -1.65 13.58
N GLY A 208 4.09 -1.70 12.30
CA GLY A 208 3.29 -0.66 11.63
C GLY A 208 1.89 -0.52 12.24
N LEU A 209 1.22 -1.63 12.56
CA LEU A 209 -0.06 -1.60 13.27
C LEU A 209 0.07 -0.99 14.67
N GLY A 210 1.10 -1.39 15.43
CA GLY A 210 1.34 -0.86 16.77
C GLY A 210 1.63 0.64 16.77
N ILE A 211 2.58 1.09 15.95
CA ILE A 211 2.89 2.51 15.78
C ILE A 211 1.68 3.26 15.17
N GLY A 212 0.99 2.63 14.24
CA GLY A 212 -0.19 3.18 13.60
C GLY A 212 -1.30 3.52 14.59
N ILE A 213 -1.64 2.61 15.51
CA ILE A 213 -2.63 2.87 16.58
C ILE A 213 -2.20 4.06 17.44
N PHE A 214 -0.90 4.16 17.76
CA PHE A 214 -0.38 5.28 18.52
C PHE A 214 -0.50 6.59 17.74
N THR A 215 -0.07 6.62 16.47
CA THR A 215 -0.09 7.83 15.64
C THR A 215 -1.50 8.30 15.30
N VAL A 216 -2.45 7.40 15.03
CA VAL A 216 -3.85 7.81 14.77
C VAL A 216 -4.51 8.41 15.99
N THR A 217 -4.06 8.07 17.20
CA THR A 217 -4.54 8.71 18.43
C THR A 217 -4.20 10.20 18.44
N PHE A 218 -2.96 10.56 18.09
CA PHE A 218 -2.59 11.98 17.92
C PHE A 218 -3.37 12.64 16.78
N GLY A 219 -3.53 11.94 15.66
CA GLY A 219 -4.35 12.39 14.54
C GLY A 219 -5.79 12.72 14.96
N TYR A 220 -6.39 11.89 15.82
CA TYR A 220 -7.71 12.15 16.39
C TYR A 220 -7.76 13.40 17.26
N PHE A 221 -6.78 13.57 18.15
CA PHE A 221 -6.73 14.79 18.99
C PHE A 221 -6.52 16.05 18.15
N TYR A 222 -5.66 15.98 17.12
CA TYR A 222 -5.52 17.08 16.17
C TYR A 222 -6.83 17.37 15.42
N ALA A 223 -7.50 16.34 14.90
CA ALA A 223 -8.78 16.48 14.22
C ALA A 223 -9.83 17.15 15.13
N LYS A 224 -9.88 16.74 16.39
CA LYS A 224 -10.78 17.31 17.39
C LYS A 224 -10.45 18.77 17.73
N TRP A 225 -9.17 19.11 17.79
CA TRP A 225 -8.74 20.50 18.01
C TRP A 225 -9.04 21.37 16.78
N ALA A 226 -8.66 20.93 15.58
CA ALA A 226 -8.87 21.66 14.34
C ALA A 226 -10.35 21.89 14.03
N SER A 227 -11.18 20.86 14.26
CA SER A 227 -12.62 20.94 14.02
C SER A 227 -13.38 21.87 14.99
N LYS A 228 -12.78 22.21 16.13
CA LYS A 228 -13.30 23.26 17.02
C LYS A 228 -12.94 24.66 16.55
N LYS A 229 -11.75 24.80 15.93
CA LYS A 229 -11.23 26.10 15.47
C LYS A 229 -11.78 26.48 14.09
N PHE A 230 -11.95 25.53 13.20
CA PHE A 230 -12.42 25.73 11.85
C PHE A 230 -13.79 25.08 11.67
N LYS A 231 -14.73 25.78 11.05
CA LYS A 231 -16.05 25.23 10.71
C LYS A 231 -16.09 24.98 9.21
N LEU A 232 -16.44 23.77 8.82
CA LEU A 232 -16.67 23.36 7.45
C LEU A 232 -18.06 22.75 7.38
N SER A 233 -18.95 23.36 6.60
CA SER A 233 -20.27 22.79 6.34
C SER A 233 -20.14 21.61 5.36
N PRO A 234 -20.91 20.53 5.56
CA PRO A 234 -20.97 19.47 4.57
C PRO A 234 -21.54 20.03 3.27
N PRO A 235 -21.07 19.56 2.11
CA PRO A 235 -21.70 19.87 0.83
C PRO A 235 -23.12 19.30 0.79
N ASP A 236 -23.94 19.87 -0.09
CA ASP A 236 -25.30 19.36 -0.34
C ASP A 236 -25.23 17.90 -0.82
N LEU A 237 -26.16 17.08 -0.35
CA LEU A 237 -26.26 15.69 -0.80
C LEU A 237 -26.76 15.68 -2.24
N PRO A 238 -26.08 15.03 -3.19
CA PRO A 238 -26.68 14.76 -4.48
C PRO A 238 -27.88 13.82 -4.26
N ASP A 239 -29.02 14.18 -4.82
CA ASP A 239 -30.31 13.46 -4.61
C ASP A 239 -30.28 11.96 -4.96
N ASP A 240 -29.31 11.51 -5.73
CA ASP A 240 -29.28 10.18 -6.37
C ASP A 240 -28.38 9.13 -5.67
N ARG A 241 -27.59 9.48 -4.66
CA ARG A 241 -26.57 8.55 -4.13
C ARG A 241 -26.91 7.84 -2.82
N LEU A 242 -28.03 8.15 -2.21
CA LEU A 242 -28.48 7.52 -0.94
C LEU A 242 -29.44 6.33 -1.15
N SER A 243 -29.87 6.07 -2.37
CA SER A 243 -30.91 5.07 -2.69
C SER A 243 -30.39 3.77 -3.28
N ASP A 244 -29.07 3.58 -3.43
CA ASP A 244 -28.55 2.30 -3.89
C ASP A 244 -28.56 1.29 -2.72
N GLU A 245 -29.75 0.74 -2.42
CA GLU A 245 -29.95 -0.50 -1.65
C GLU A 245 -29.38 -1.71 -2.44
N GLY A 246 -28.17 -1.57 -2.97
CA GLY A 246 -27.47 -2.63 -3.65
C GLY A 246 -27.20 -3.82 -2.72
N TYR A 247 -26.91 -4.96 -3.29
CA TYR A 247 -26.48 -6.15 -2.55
C TYR A 247 -25.37 -5.79 -1.54
N MET A 248 -25.62 -6.04 -0.25
CA MET A 248 -24.61 -5.92 0.78
C MET A 248 -24.20 -7.31 1.26
N PRO A 249 -22.91 -7.64 1.18
CA PRO A 249 -22.43 -8.91 1.70
C PRO A 249 -22.63 -9.03 3.21
N SER A 250 -22.59 -10.26 3.74
CA SER A 250 -22.61 -10.48 5.18
C SER A 250 -21.40 -9.82 5.86
N THR A 251 -21.55 -9.43 7.12
CA THR A 251 -20.47 -8.80 7.90
C THR A 251 -19.18 -9.62 7.86
N PHE A 252 -19.28 -10.95 8.06
CA PHE A 252 -18.12 -11.84 8.01
C PHE A 252 -17.40 -11.78 6.66
N MET A 253 -18.13 -11.91 5.55
CA MET A 253 -17.57 -11.86 4.21
C MET A 253 -16.97 -10.50 3.86
N SER A 254 -17.46 -9.42 4.47
CA SER A 254 -16.94 -8.07 4.25
C SER A 254 -15.62 -7.82 4.97
N PHE A 255 -15.43 -8.37 6.18
CA PHE A 255 -14.20 -8.22 6.94
C PHE A 255 -13.10 -9.21 6.51
N LEU A 256 -13.48 -10.37 5.97
CA LEU A 256 -12.54 -11.45 5.68
C LEU A 256 -11.41 -11.04 4.73
N PRO A 257 -11.63 -10.33 3.60
CA PRO A 257 -10.55 -9.91 2.71
C PRO A 257 -9.54 -8.94 3.35
N VAL A 258 -9.96 -8.19 4.38
CA VAL A 258 -9.10 -7.25 5.11
C VAL A 258 -8.27 -7.96 6.18
N ILE A 259 -8.93 -8.81 6.96
CA ILE A 259 -8.32 -9.44 8.14
C ILE A 259 -7.43 -10.61 7.72
N LEU A 260 -7.81 -11.36 6.69
CA LEU A 260 -7.14 -12.59 6.28
C LEU A 260 -5.66 -12.39 5.93
N PRO A 261 -5.26 -11.41 5.08
CA PRO A 261 -3.84 -11.22 4.76
C PRO A 261 -3.02 -10.83 6.00
N VAL A 262 -3.60 -10.02 6.89
CA VAL A 262 -2.94 -9.61 8.13
C VAL A 262 -2.70 -10.84 9.02
N LEU A 263 -3.72 -11.66 9.24
CA LEU A 263 -3.61 -12.86 10.08
C LEU A 263 -2.64 -13.88 9.50
N LEU A 264 -2.68 -14.13 8.19
CA LEU A 264 -1.81 -15.13 7.58
C LEU A 264 -0.35 -14.70 7.59
N VAL A 265 -0.05 -13.46 7.18
CA VAL A 265 1.34 -12.97 7.14
C VAL A 265 1.91 -12.84 8.53
N THR A 266 1.18 -12.22 9.47
CA THR A 266 1.66 -12.10 10.87
C THR A 266 1.75 -13.46 11.56
N GLY A 267 0.82 -14.37 11.29
CA GLY A 267 0.86 -15.75 11.79
C GLY A 267 2.10 -16.51 11.32
N GLY A 268 2.47 -16.38 10.04
CA GLY A 268 3.71 -16.95 9.50
C GLY A 268 4.97 -16.38 10.16
N THR A 269 4.99 -15.06 10.36
CA THR A 269 6.11 -14.40 11.09
C THR A 269 6.23 -14.87 12.53
N LEU A 270 5.11 -14.93 13.27
CA LEU A 270 5.09 -15.41 14.64
C LEU A 270 5.52 -16.88 14.75
N HIS A 271 5.08 -17.73 13.80
CA HIS A 271 5.56 -19.11 13.72
C HIS A 271 7.08 -19.16 13.51
N GLY A 272 7.64 -18.32 12.64
CA GLY A 272 9.08 -18.22 12.41
C GLY A 272 9.88 -17.80 13.66
N ILE A 273 9.33 -16.85 14.45
CA ILE A 273 9.97 -16.34 15.67
C ILE A 273 9.88 -17.35 16.82
N PHE A 274 8.68 -17.88 17.09
CA PHE A 274 8.39 -18.72 18.25
C PHE A 274 8.54 -20.22 18.00
N LYS A 275 8.82 -20.64 16.75
CA LYS A 275 8.94 -22.05 16.33
C LYS A 275 7.78 -22.91 16.86
N LEU A 276 6.55 -22.48 16.57
CA LEU A 276 5.32 -23.12 17.05
C LEU A 276 5.18 -24.52 16.45
N GLU A 277 5.46 -25.57 17.22
CA GLU A 277 5.32 -26.96 16.80
C GLU A 277 3.85 -27.27 16.45
N GLY A 278 3.62 -28.05 15.40
CA GLY A 278 2.27 -28.44 14.94
C GLY A 278 1.57 -27.41 14.03
N PHE A 279 2.16 -26.24 13.79
CA PHE A 279 1.59 -25.19 12.94
C PHE A 279 2.41 -24.91 11.67
N GLU A 280 3.08 -25.93 11.12
CA GLU A 280 3.93 -25.81 9.91
C GLU A 280 3.18 -25.20 8.70
N ILE A 281 1.86 -25.39 8.63
CA ILE A 281 1.02 -24.82 7.57
C ILE A 281 1.05 -23.28 7.59
N LEU A 282 1.24 -22.64 8.76
CA LEU A 282 1.35 -21.19 8.87
C LEU A 282 2.58 -20.65 8.16
N LYS A 283 3.66 -21.42 8.05
CA LYS A 283 4.85 -21.05 7.31
C LYS A 283 4.56 -20.91 5.82
N VAL A 284 3.73 -21.81 5.28
CA VAL A 284 3.34 -21.77 3.86
C VAL A 284 2.28 -20.70 3.61
N LEU A 285 1.20 -20.71 4.38
CA LEU A 285 0.10 -19.75 4.22
C LEU A 285 0.51 -18.31 4.58
N GLY A 286 1.54 -18.15 5.40
CA GLY A 286 2.11 -16.85 5.78
C GLY A 286 3.03 -16.23 4.72
N ASP A 287 3.35 -16.95 3.63
CA ASP A 287 4.02 -16.32 2.50
C ASP A 287 3.19 -15.14 1.99
N LYS A 288 3.82 -13.97 1.87
CA LYS A 288 3.18 -12.70 1.52
C LYS A 288 2.36 -12.76 0.23
N ASN A 289 2.87 -13.43 -0.80
CA ASN A 289 2.18 -13.54 -2.09
C ASN A 289 1.00 -14.49 -1.98
N LEU A 290 1.18 -15.62 -1.28
CA LEU A 290 0.12 -16.60 -1.09
C LEU A 290 -1.01 -16.05 -0.21
N ALA A 291 -0.69 -15.41 0.91
CA ALA A 291 -1.65 -14.80 1.82
C ALA A 291 -2.53 -13.74 1.12
N LEU A 292 -1.89 -12.83 0.36
CA LEU A 292 -2.62 -11.83 -0.41
C LEU A 292 -3.36 -12.43 -1.61
N GLY A 293 -2.82 -13.45 -2.26
CA GLY A 293 -3.49 -14.17 -3.32
C GLY A 293 -4.79 -14.86 -2.85
N ILE A 294 -4.73 -15.54 -1.70
CA ILE A 294 -5.92 -16.15 -1.07
C ILE A 294 -6.95 -15.07 -0.72
N SER A 295 -6.50 -13.95 -0.13
CA SER A 295 -7.39 -12.85 0.23
C SER A 295 -8.02 -12.18 -0.99
N ALA A 296 -7.27 -12.04 -2.09
CA ALA A 296 -7.78 -11.54 -3.36
C ALA A 296 -8.83 -12.48 -3.96
N MET A 297 -8.63 -13.79 -3.88
CA MET A 297 -9.65 -14.78 -4.32
C MET A 297 -10.93 -14.67 -3.48
N VAL A 298 -10.81 -14.48 -2.17
CA VAL A 298 -11.98 -14.27 -1.29
C VAL A 298 -12.70 -12.97 -1.67
N ALA A 299 -11.98 -11.87 -1.86
CA ALA A 299 -12.57 -10.60 -2.28
C ALA A 299 -13.27 -10.71 -3.65
N PHE A 300 -12.64 -11.40 -4.59
CA PHE A 300 -13.21 -11.67 -5.91
C PHE A 300 -14.48 -12.53 -5.83
N PHE A 301 -14.50 -13.54 -4.95
CA PHE A 301 -15.69 -14.36 -4.71
C PHE A 301 -16.84 -13.51 -4.14
N VAL A 302 -16.56 -12.58 -3.23
CA VAL A 302 -17.57 -11.65 -2.71
C VAL A 302 -18.13 -10.77 -3.82
N LEU A 303 -17.26 -10.24 -4.70
CA LEU A 303 -17.67 -9.48 -5.88
C LEU A 303 -18.51 -10.33 -6.83
N TYR A 304 -18.08 -11.56 -7.15
CA TYR A 304 -18.83 -12.48 -8.00
C TYR A 304 -20.26 -12.69 -7.49
N ARG A 305 -20.42 -12.90 -6.19
CA ARG A 305 -21.75 -13.03 -5.58
C ARG A 305 -22.59 -11.76 -5.65
N SER A 306 -21.96 -10.58 -5.55
CA SER A 306 -22.67 -9.31 -5.65
C SER A 306 -23.14 -8.98 -7.06
N CYS A 307 -22.45 -9.49 -8.08
CA CYS A 307 -22.82 -9.28 -9.48
C CYS A 307 -24.05 -10.10 -9.91
N SER A 308 -24.53 -11.06 -9.11
CA SER A 308 -25.76 -11.83 -9.39
C SER A 308 -25.85 -12.41 -10.82
N GLY A 309 -24.70 -12.79 -11.42
CA GLY A 309 -24.61 -13.34 -12.78
C GLY A 309 -24.29 -12.34 -13.87
N ASP A 310 -24.17 -11.05 -13.59
CA ASP A 310 -23.68 -10.05 -14.54
C ASP A 310 -22.18 -10.23 -14.81
N LYS A 311 -21.87 -10.95 -15.89
CA LYS A 311 -20.49 -11.25 -16.28
C LYS A 311 -19.75 -10.00 -16.82
N GLU A 312 -20.46 -9.04 -17.39
CA GLU A 312 -19.87 -7.83 -17.93
C GLU A 312 -19.41 -6.90 -16.81
N ARG A 313 -20.22 -6.71 -15.78
CA ARG A 313 -19.84 -5.99 -14.57
C ARG A 313 -18.64 -6.63 -13.89
N LEU A 314 -18.62 -7.95 -13.74
CA LEU A 314 -17.50 -8.68 -13.14
C LEU A 314 -16.19 -8.49 -13.94
N LYS A 315 -16.27 -8.58 -15.29
CA LYS A 315 -15.13 -8.36 -16.18
C LYS A 315 -14.60 -6.94 -16.08
N ASN A 316 -15.48 -5.95 -16.11
CA ASN A 316 -15.10 -4.54 -16.06
C ASN A 316 -14.46 -4.18 -14.72
N SER A 317 -15.07 -4.59 -13.60
CA SER A 317 -14.51 -4.37 -12.26
C SER A 317 -13.12 -5.01 -12.09
N SER A 318 -12.93 -6.22 -12.65
CA SER A 318 -11.62 -6.90 -12.62
C SER A 318 -10.59 -6.17 -13.48
N SER A 319 -10.97 -5.75 -14.70
CA SER A 319 -10.09 -5.00 -15.60
C SER A 319 -9.64 -3.67 -14.99
N ASP A 320 -10.55 -2.95 -14.36
CA ASP A 320 -10.26 -1.69 -13.67
C ASP A 320 -9.31 -1.89 -12.48
N ALA A 321 -9.50 -2.98 -11.72
CA ALA A 321 -8.61 -3.34 -10.62
C ALA A 321 -7.17 -3.53 -11.10
N PHE A 322 -6.99 -4.33 -12.15
CA PHE A 322 -5.67 -4.58 -12.74
C PHE A 322 -5.06 -3.33 -13.36
N SER A 323 -5.86 -2.50 -14.04
CA SER A 323 -5.40 -1.24 -14.63
C SER A 323 -4.87 -0.28 -13.55
N SER A 324 -5.62 -0.11 -12.47
CA SER A 324 -5.20 0.71 -11.33
C SER A 324 -3.96 0.15 -10.65
N GLY A 325 -3.93 -1.17 -10.41
CA GLY A 325 -2.79 -1.85 -9.81
C GLY A 325 -1.53 -1.75 -10.67
N ALA A 326 -1.64 -1.89 -11.99
CA ALA A 326 -0.51 -1.79 -12.91
C ALA A 326 0.17 -0.42 -12.85
N VAL A 327 -0.61 0.67 -12.81
CA VAL A 327 -0.06 2.03 -12.66
C VAL A 327 0.76 2.15 -11.38
N ILE A 328 0.25 1.62 -10.27
CA ILE A 328 0.95 1.67 -8.98
C ILE A 328 2.22 0.82 -9.01
N VAL A 329 2.17 -0.38 -9.59
CA VAL A 329 3.33 -1.26 -9.75
C VAL A 329 4.44 -0.57 -10.52
N ILE A 330 4.14 0.02 -11.69
CA ILE A 330 5.18 0.66 -12.52
C ILE A 330 5.77 1.92 -11.87
N ILE A 331 4.96 2.74 -11.18
CA ILE A 331 5.46 3.90 -10.44
C ILE A 331 6.36 3.44 -9.28
N THR A 332 5.94 2.42 -8.54
CA THR A 332 6.68 1.86 -7.41
C THR A 332 8.01 1.24 -7.86
N ALA A 333 7.98 0.49 -8.96
CA ALA A 333 9.19 -0.09 -9.56
C ALA A 333 10.13 1.00 -10.11
N ALA A 334 9.60 2.10 -10.67
CA ALA A 334 10.42 3.24 -11.07
C ALA A 334 11.08 3.93 -9.86
N GLY A 335 10.36 4.03 -8.74
CA GLY A 335 10.94 4.48 -7.46
C GLY A 335 12.05 3.56 -6.97
N ALA A 336 11.85 2.24 -7.05
CA ALA A 336 12.88 1.25 -6.72
C ALA A 336 14.09 1.36 -7.67
N ALA A 337 13.88 1.59 -8.96
CA ALA A 337 14.95 1.82 -9.92
C ALA A 337 15.76 3.07 -9.59
N PHE A 338 15.10 4.17 -9.29
CA PHE A 338 15.76 5.42 -8.88
C PHE A 338 16.57 5.24 -7.59
N GLY A 339 15.99 4.62 -6.57
CA GLY A 339 16.65 4.32 -5.31
C GLY A 339 17.81 3.32 -5.47
N GLY A 340 17.63 2.27 -6.30
CA GLY A 340 18.64 1.27 -6.58
C GLY A 340 19.88 1.86 -7.27
N VAL A 341 19.67 2.71 -8.27
CA VAL A 341 20.77 3.40 -8.96
C VAL A 341 21.48 4.42 -8.05
N LEU A 342 20.77 5.09 -7.16
CA LEU A 342 21.39 6.00 -6.18
C LEU A 342 22.29 5.31 -5.16
N LYS A 343 22.10 4.01 -4.91
CA LYS A 343 22.96 3.20 -4.03
C LYS A 343 24.28 2.81 -4.70
N GLN A 344 24.32 2.82 -6.02
CA GLN A 344 25.49 2.47 -6.83
C GLN A 344 26.49 3.61 -6.91
#